data_3f1784f2179217f01e05961209ed8831
#
_entry.id   3f1784f2179217f01e05961209ed8831
#
_cell.length_a   1.000
_cell.length_b   1.000
_cell.length_c   1.000
_cell.angle_alpha   90.00
_cell.angle_beta   90.00
_cell.angle_gamma   90.00
#
_symmetry.space_group_name_H-M   'P 1'
#
loop_
_entity.id
_entity.type
_entity.pdbx_description
1 polymer ?
#
loop_
_entity_poly.entity_id
_entity_poly.type
_entity_poly.pdbx_seq_one_letter_code
_entity_poly.pdbx_strand_id
1 'polypeptide(L)'
;MNFPLADLKAGPIVDRACYTEPAIFDAEMHNIFERAWLFVAHASELPEPGDFQTTELAGQPVIAVRGDNRKIRVLFNTCRHRGSLVELDREDKRDSFRCCYHHWEYGLDGRLLNVPREEGYGAAFSKDDYPLVPVPQMAVRDGLIFASLDPDTPPFEDYLGPAAADANEVATYNGRELVVLGRYDFSYNGNWKMLFENTFDDYHAQYLHAGAYQLRGYEYGKSYGGQKKGENHTRAPTAHGIHCALAWIEDAETLEYQTERLRHLHLGIFPSFLGLFHPGWDVTNYRILRPEAVDRTKVINYVLGPANADEERRKQIAERFHYSYGPGGRIGLDDVRVFEYLQKGLKAKIGGDVLFTRGLDVDGPVGGPADEHPIRAFWSGWRQFMQDDVDQPLVDAAE
;
A
#
# COMPACT_ATOMS: atom_id res chain seq x y z
N MET A 1 -12.84 16.91 22.25
CA MET A 1 -11.71 16.83 23.20
C MET A 1 -10.45 16.91 22.35
N ASN A 2 -9.58 17.89 22.59
CA ASN A 2 -8.26 17.86 21.97
C ASN A 2 -7.50 16.69 22.61
N PHE A 3 -7.32 15.62 21.89
CA PHE A 3 -6.38 14.56 22.26
C PHE A 3 -4.97 15.15 22.14
N PRO A 4 -4.18 15.19 23.20
CA PRO A 4 -2.79 15.62 23.09
C PRO A 4 -2.01 14.53 22.35
N LEU A 5 -1.86 14.67 21.03
CA LEU A 5 -1.15 13.70 20.18
C LEU A 5 0.29 13.44 20.68
N ALA A 6 0.90 14.45 21.27
CA ALA A 6 2.25 14.37 21.84
C ALA A 6 2.39 13.38 23.02
N ASP A 7 1.30 13.09 23.73
CA ASP A 7 1.34 12.22 24.92
C ASP A 7 0.98 10.75 24.57
N LEU A 8 0.59 10.46 23.32
CA LEU A 8 0.23 9.11 22.90
C LEU A 8 1.46 8.21 22.87
N LYS A 9 1.32 7.04 23.47
CA LYS A 9 2.31 5.96 23.27
C LYS A 9 2.13 5.37 21.88
N ALA A 10 3.18 5.39 21.11
CA ALA A 10 3.22 4.87 19.74
C ALA A 10 4.62 4.30 19.46
N GLY A 11 4.93 3.14 20.01
CA GLY A 11 6.24 2.52 19.93
C GLY A 11 6.18 1.04 20.29
N PRO A 12 7.04 0.53 21.19
CA PRO A 12 6.91 -0.83 21.69
C PRO A 12 5.61 -1.05 22.47
N ILE A 13 5.06 0.02 23.03
CA ILE A 13 3.75 0.04 23.67
C ILE A 13 2.92 1.10 22.96
N VAL A 14 1.70 0.77 22.58
CA VAL A 14 0.82 1.63 21.79
C VAL A 14 -0.50 1.83 22.51
N ASP A 15 -0.89 3.09 22.64
CA ASP A 15 -2.21 3.42 23.17
C ASP A 15 -3.31 2.85 22.26
N ARG A 16 -4.25 2.15 22.85
CA ARG A 16 -5.40 1.60 22.13
C ARG A 16 -6.27 2.68 21.44
N ALA A 17 -6.22 3.92 21.95
CA ALA A 17 -6.86 5.07 21.34
C ALA A 17 -6.42 5.27 19.88
N CYS A 18 -5.18 4.92 19.53
CA CYS A 18 -4.69 4.96 18.15
C CYS A 18 -5.51 4.11 17.16
N TYR A 19 -6.28 3.14 17.67
CA TYR A 19 -7.13 2.28 16.83
C TYR A 19 -8.61 2.60 16.94
N THR A 20 -9.04 3.36 17.93
CA THR A 20 -10.46 3.50 18.28
C THR A 20 -10.99 4.91 18.28
N GLU A 21 -10.11 5.92 18.37
CA GLU A 21 -10.55 7.32 18.48
C GLU A 21 -10.66 7.99 17.11
N PRO A 22 -11.88 8.46 16.72
CA PRO A 22 -12.09 9.15 15.45
C PRO A 22 -11.20 10.37 15.26
N ALA A 23 -10.93 11.14 16.32
CA ALA A 23 -10.10 12.35 16.24
C ALA A 23 -8.63 12.04 15.89
N ILE A 24 -8.12 10.86 16.31
CA ILE A 24 -6.78 10.39 15.91
C ILE A 24 -6.82 9.97 14.43
N PHE A 25 -7.86 9.28 14.02
CA PHE A 25 -8.05 8.90 12.61
C PHE A 25 -8.11 10.13 11.69
N ASP A 26 -8.86 11.16 12.06
CA ASP A 26 -8.93 12.40 11.29
C ASP A 26 -7.55 13.08 11.18
N ALA A 27 -6.78 13.06 12.28
CA ALA A 27 -5.41 13.55 12.27
C ALA A 27 -4.47 12.68 11.40
N GLU A 28 -4.63 11.36 11.38
CA GLU A 28 -3.88 10.46 10.48
C GLU A 28 -4.17 10.77 9.01
N MET A 29 -5.44 11.00 8.66
CA MET A 29 -5.80 11.36 7.28
C MET A 29 -5.10 12.65 6.84
N HIS A 30 -5.09 13.66 7.70
CA HIS A 30 -4.45 14.95 7.41
C HIS A 30 -2.92 14.88 7.45
N ASN A 31 -2.34 14.36 8.54
CA ASN A 31 -0.90 14.43 8.76
C ASN A 31 -0.12 13.34 8.00
N ILE A 32 -0.74 12.19 7.74
CA ILE A 32 -0.10 11.05 7.09
C ILE A 32 -0.55 10.92 5.63
N PHE A 33 -1.84 10.66 5.39
CA PHE A 33 -2.31 10.27 4.06
C PHE A 33 -2.30 11.42 3.05
N GLU A 34 -2.49 12.66 3.47
CA GLU A 34 -2.38 13.82 2.58
C GLU A 34 -0.92 14.19 2.29
N ARG A 35 0.04 13.76 3.12
CA ARG A 35 1.46 14.15 3.03
C ARG A 35 2.40 13.06 2.54
N ALA A 36 1.99 11.81 2.59
CA ALA A 36 2.81 10.68 2.19
C ALA A 36 2.72 10.37 0.70
N TRP A 37 3.65 9.56 0.19
CA TRP A 37 3.53 8.94 -1.12
C TRP A 37 2.54 7.78 -1.08
N LEU A 38 1.50 7.86 -1.91
CA LEU A 38 0.43 6.87 -2.01
C LEU A 38 0.47 6.18 -3.37
N PHE A 39 0.27 4.86 -3.36
CA PHE A 39 0.18 4.09 -4.60
C PHE A 39 -1.11 4.43 -5.37
N VAL A 40 -0.97 4.66 -6.66
CA VAL A 40 -2.06 5.05 -7.58
C VAL A 40 -2.50 3.87 -8.43
N ALA A 41 -1.58 3.29 -9.20
CA ALA A 41 -1.82 2.22 -10.17
C ALA A 41 -0.52 1.53 -10.57
N HIS A 42 -0.60 0.45 -11.33
CA HIS A 42 0.55 -0.14 -12.00
C HIS A 42 0.60 0.26 -13.48
N ALA A 43 1.78 0.59 -14.00
CA ALA A 43 1.95 1.08 -15.37
C ALA A 43 1.47 0.09 -16.45
N SER A 44 1.45 -1.22 -16.14
CA SER A 44 0.91 -2.23 -17.04
C SER A 44 -0.62 -2.18 -17.22
N GLU A 45 -1.32 -1.43 -16.35
CA GLU A 45 -2.77 -1.17 -16.51
C GLU A 45 -3.03 -0.02 -17.49
N LEU A 46 -1.98 0.69 -17.89
CA LEU A 46 -2.02 1.84 -18.79
C LEU A 46 -1.04 1.62 -19.97
N PRO A 47 -1.15 0.53 -20.75
CA PRO A 47 -0.16 0.17 -21.77
C PRO A 47 -0.13 1.16 -22.95
N GLU A 48 -1.27 1.69 -23.38
CA GLU A 48 -1.41 2.53 -24.56
C GLU A 48 -1.97 3.92 -24.26
N PRO A 49 -1.69 4.92 -25.11
CA PRO A 49 -2.32 6.23 -25.00
C PRO A 49 -3.84 6.12 -24.91
N GLY A 50 -4.41 6.87 -23.98
CA GLY A 50 -5.85 6.86 -23.66
C GLY A 50 -6.24 5.87 -22.55
N ASP A 51 -5.44 4.86 -22.26
CA ASP A 51 -5.72 3.97 -21.15
C ASP A 51 -5.68 4.75 -19.81
N PHE A 52 -6.67 4.51 -18.97
CA PHE A 52 -6.80 5.21 -17.70
C PHE A 52 -7.31 4.31 -16.58
N GLN A 53 -7.06 4.76 -15.35
CA GLN A 53 -7.58 4.23 -14.10
C GLN A 53 -8.10 5.36 -13.23
N THR A 54 -9.34 5.26 -12.74
CA THR A 54 -9.82 6.14 -11.67
C THR A 54 -9.54 5.51 -10.32
N THR A 55 -9.13 6.34 -9.38
CA THR A 55 -8.81 5.91 -8.02
C THR A 55 -8.97 7.07 -7.05
N GLU A 56 -8.60 6.87 -5.78
CA GLU A 56 -8.60 7.90 -4.75
C GLU A 56 -7.25 7.97 -4.06
N LEU A 57 -6.82 9.17 -3.71
CA LEU A 57 -5.67 9.46 -2.86
C LEU A 57 -6.16 10.25 -1.65
N ALA A 58 -6.05 9.69 -0.44
CA ALA A 58 -6.55 10.31 0.79
C ALA A 58 -8.00 10.83 0.64
N GLY A 59 -8.88 10.05 -0.01
CA GLY A 59 -10.27 10.43 -0.28
C GLY A 59 -10.46 11.40 -1.47
N GLN A 60 -9.38 11.88 -2.13
CA GLN A 60 -9.46 12.74 -3.30
C GLN A 60 -9.56 11.91 -4.57
N PRO A 61 -10.59 12.11 -5.42
CA PRO A 61 -10.73 11.35 -6.67
C PRO A 61 -9.69 11.78 -7.69
N VAL A 62 -8.97 10.81 -8.29
CA VAL A 62 -7.95 11.05 -9.31
C VAL A 62 -8.12 10.13 -10.52
N ILE A 63 -7.54 10.54 -11.65
CA ILE A 63 -7.41 9.77 -12.89
C ILE A 63 -5.91 9.59 -13.17
N ALA A 64 -5.42 8.35 -13.17
CA ALA A 64 -4.16 8.02 -13.77
C ALA A 64 -4.38 7.72 -15.25
N VAL A 65 -3.66 8.37 -16.15
CA VAL A 65 -3.86 8.23 -17.60
C VAL A 65 -2.53 8.22 -18.35
N ARG A 66 -2.45 7.40 -19.38
CA ARG A 66 -1.37 7.51 -20.36
C ARG A 66 -1.76 8.51 -21.46
N GLY A 67 -1.06 9.61 -21.49
CA GLY A 67 -1.27 10.65 -22.51
C GLY A 67 -0.78 10.26 -23.90
N ASP A 68 -1.12 11.06 -24.92
CA ASP A 68 -0.73 10.86 -26.32
C ASP A 68 0.77 10.79 -26.52
N ASN A 69 1.55 11.51 -25.70
CA ASN A 69 3.01 11.49 -25.68
C ASN A 69 3.60 10.30 -24.89
N ARG A 70 2.78 9.30 -24.57
CA ARG A 70 3.09 8.10 -23.78
C ARG A 70 3.52 8.37 -22.33
N LYS A 71 3.45 9.62 -21.85
CA LYS A 71 3.73 9.94 -20.44
C LYS A 71 2.49 9.65 -19.58
N ILE A 72 2.71 9.06 -18.43
CA ILE A 72 1.68 8.86 -17.42
C ILE A 72 1.47 10.21 -16.70
N ARG A 73 0.22 10.50 -16.38
CA ARG A 73 -0.21 11.64 -15.56
C ARG A 73 -1.19 11.17 -14.51
N VAL A 74 -1.23 11.88 -13.41
CA VAL A 74 -2.27 11.73 -12.39
C VAL A 74 -2.94 13.10 -12.22
N LEU A 75 -4.23 13.17 -12.54
CA LEU A 75 -5.04 14.39 -12.55
C LEU A 75 -6.15 14.24 -11.53
N PHE A 76 -6.54 15.33 -10.84
CA PHE A 76 -7.76 15.30 -10.05
C PHE A 76 -8.97 15.07 -10.96
N ASN A 77 -9.80 14.10 -10.60
CA ASN A 77 -11.03 13.75 -11.31
C ASN A 77 -12.17 14.72 -10.96
N THR A 78 -11.93 16.01 -11.14
CA THR A 78 -12.85 17.05 -10.72
C THR A 78 -13.00 18.11 -11.82
N CYS A 79 -14.21 18.22 -12.38
CA CYS A 79 -14.52 19.20 -13.41
C CYS A 79 -14.35 20.63 -12.91
N ARG A 80 -13.59 21.43 -13.64
CA ARG A 80 -13.30 22.83 -13.30
C ARG A 80 -14.53 23.76 -13.34
N HIS A 81 -15.65 23.28 -13.90
CA HIS A 81 -16.88 24.06 -13.95
C HIS A 81 -17.62 24.08 -12.60
N ARG A 82 -18.02 22.92 -12.08
CA ARG A 82 -18.81 22.79 -10.84
C ARG A 82 -18.45 21.56 -10.00
N GLY A 83 -17.24 21.04 -10.13
CA GLY A 83 -16.73 20.00 -9.25
C GLY A 83 -17.30 18.59 -9.45
N SER A 84 -18.09 18.33 -10.52
CA SER A 84 -18.53 16.97 -10.81
C SER A 84 -17.32 16.08 -11.18
N LEU A 85 -17.41 14.79 -10.92
CA LEU A 85 -16.46 13.85 -11.49
C LEU A 85 -16.48 13.96 -13.02
N VAL A 86 -15.32 13.91 -13.63
CA VAL A 86 -15.15 13.99 -15.09
C VAL A 86 -15.27 12.61 -15.71
N GLU A 87 -14.63 11.59 -15.11
CA GLU A 87 -14.69 10.21 -15.52
C GLU A 87 -15.33 9.37 -14.40
N LEU A 88 -16.28 8.51 -14.78
CA LEU A 88 -17.06 7.68 -13.87
C LEU A 88 -16.66 6.20 -13.91
N ASP A 89 -16.10 5.76 -15.04
CA ASP A 89 -15.65 4.39 -15.19
C ASP A 89 -14.35 4.17 -14.41
N ARG A 90 -14.19 2.98 -13.90
CA ARG A 90 -13.00 2.61 -13.13
C ARG A 90 -11.76 2.54 -14.02
N GLU A 91 -11.90 1.97 -15.20
CA GLU A 91 -10.85 1.74 -16.18
C GLU A 91 -11.43 1.55 -17.57
N ASP A 92 -10.79 2.10 -18.56
CA ASP A 92 -11.12 1.93 -19.99
C ASP A 92 -10.07 2.70 -20.82
N LYS A 93 -10.39 2.96 -22.07
CA LYS A 93 -9.63 3.80 -22.97
C LYS A 93 -10.47 4.99 -23.47
N ARG A 94 -9.87 6.18 -23.47
CA ARG A 94 -10.50 7.42 -23.92
C ARG A 94 -9.57 8.21 -24.82
N ASP A 95 -10.12 8.95 -25.75
CA ASP A 95 -9.39 9.98 -26.50
C ASP A 95 -9.42 11.33 -25.77
N SER A 96 -10.46 11.55 -24.95
CA SER A 96 -10.66 12.72 -24.09
C SER A 96 -11.61 12.37 -22.96
N PHE A 97 -11.59 13.15 -21.89
CA PHE A 97 -12.51 13.01 -20.74
C PHE A 97 -13.64 14.03 -20.86
N ARG A 98 -14.89 13.57 -20.79
CA ARG A 98 -16.05 14.45 -20.91
C ARG A 98 -16.93 14.41 -19.68
N CYS A 99 -17.01 15.55 -18.97
CA CYS A 99 -17.86 15.70 -17.81
C CYS A 99 -19.35 15.44 -18.17
N CYS A 100 -19.98 14.53 -17.44
CA CYS A 100 -21.37 14.13 -17.68
C CYS A 100 -22.39 15.27 -17.44
N TYR A 101 -22.04 16.32 -16.66
CA TYR A 101 -22.97 17.36 -16.25
C TYR A 101 -23.21 18.39 -17.35
N HIS A 102 -22.15 19.02 -17.91
CA HIS A 102 -22.28 20.05 -18.95
C HIS A 102 -21.38 19.81 -20.15
N HIS A 103 -20.82 18.61 -20.28
CA HIS A 103 -19.97 18.16 -21.39
C HIS A 103 -18.70 19.00 -21.62
N TRP A 104 -18.15 19.61 -20.54
CA TRP A 104 -16.83 20.15 -20.63
C TRP A 104 -15.86 19.00 -20.94
N GLU A 105 -15.02 19.18 -21.94
CA GLU A 105 -14.18 18.12 -22.47
C GLU A 105 -12.71 18.45 -22.27
N TYR A 106 -11.99 17.50 -21.70
CA TYR A 106 -10.57 17.62 -21.35
C TYR A 106 -9.73 16.61 -22.10
N GLY A 107 -8.56 17.04 -22.59
CA GLY A 107 -7.60 16.14 -23.18
C GLY A 107 -6.95 15.22 -22.15
N LEU A 108 -6.23 14.21 -22.62
CA LEU A 108 -5.47 13.28 -21.77
C LEU A 108 -4.32 13.98 -21.01
N ASP A 109 -3.97 15.18 -21.41
CA ASP A 109 -3.01 16.05 -20.72
C ASP A 109 -3.65 17.00 -19.71
N GLY A 110 -4.96 16.94 -19.56
CA GLY A 110 -5.77 17.77 -18.67
C GLY A 110 -6.24 19.10 -19.25
N ARG A 111 -5.76 19.53 -20.42
CA ARG A 111 -6.22 20.80 -21.02
C ARG A 111 -7.71 20.76 -21.32
N LEU A 112 -8.40 21.87 -21.06
CA LEU A 112 -9.81 22.03 -21.45
C LEU A 112 -9.90 22.26 -22.96
N LEU A 113 -10.46 21.29 -23.68
CA LEU A 113 -10.54 21.30 -25.15
C LEU A 113 -11.80 21.98 -25.66
N ASN A 114 -12.94 21.67 -25.02
CA ASN A 114 -14.23 22.10 -25.49
C ASN A 114 -15.19 22.49 -24.36
N VAL A 115 -15.91 23.56 -24.57
CA VAL A 115 -16.98 24.05 -23.68
C VAL A 115 -18.24 24.32 -24.52
N PRO A 116 -19.33 23.57 -24.32
CA PRO A 116 -20.57 23.82 -25.06
C PRO A 116 -21.12 25.22 -24.76
N ARG A 117 -21.47 25.95 -25.80
CA ARG A 117 -21.97 27.33 -25.72
C ARG A 117 -21.00 28.27 -25.00
N GLU A 118 -19.71 28.17 -25.34
CA GLU A 118 -18.62 28.95 -24.76
C GLU A 118 -18.86 30.47 -24.79
N GLU A 119 -19.57 30.96 -25.82
CA GLU A 119 -19.93 32.35 -25.99
C GLU A 119 -20.75 32.92 -24.81
N GLY A 120 -21.39 32.09 -24.04
CA GLY A 120 -22.14 32.48 -22.85
C GLY A 120 -21.30 32.93 -21.67
N TYR A 121 -19.98 32.62 -21.65
CA TYR A 121 -19.09 32.97 -20.55
C TYR A 121 -18.47 34.36 -20.64
N GLY A 122 -18.66 35.08 -21.75
CA GLY A 122 -18.13 36.42 -21.94
C GLY A 122 -16.65 36.47 -22.32
N ALA A 123 -16.16 37.68 -22.64
CA ALA A 123 -14.87 37.90 -23.26
C ALA A 123 -13.65 37.62 -22.34
N ALA A 124 -13.86 37.55 -21.04
CA ALA A 124 -12.79 37.26 -20.07
C ALA A 124 -12.55 35.76 -19.86
N PHE A 125 -13.38 34.88 -20.41
CA PHE A 125 -13.22 33.44 -20.26
C PHE A 125 -12.16 32.92 -21.21
N SER A 126 -11.21 32.14 -20.65
CA SER A 126 -10.21 31.38 -21.42
C SER A 126 -10.21 29.95 -20.97
N LYS A 127 -10.25 29.00 -21.89
CA LYS A 127 -10.12 27.57 -21.58
C LYS A 127 -8.79 27.25 -20.93
N ASP A 128 -7.75 28.03 -21.22
CA ASP A 128 -6.41 27.81 -20.65
C ASP A 128 -6.36 28.02 -19.13
N ASP A 129 -7.36 28.72 -18.56
CA ASP A 129 -7.45 28.95 -17.12
C ASP A 129 -8.12 27.79 -16.35
N TYR A 130 -8.69 26.82 -17.06
CA TYR A 130 -9.52 25.75 -16.47
C TYR A 130 -9.08 24.31 -16.84
N PRO A 131 -7.77 23.99 -16.89
CA PRO A 131 -7.34 22.61 -17.07
C PRO A 131 -7.73 21.75 -15.86
N LEU A 132 -7.81 20.43 -16.00
CA LEU A 132 -7.77 19.52 -14.86
C LEU A 132 -6.47 19.72 -14.10
N VAL A 133 -6.57 19.75 -12.80
CA VAL A 133 -5.40 20.00 -11.93
C VAL A 133 -4.58 18.71 -11.81
N PRO A 134 -3.28 18.72 -12.10
CA PRO A 134 -2.42 17.57 -11.81
C PRO A 134 -2.21 17.45 -10.29
N VAL A 135 -1.94 16.24 -9.81
CA VAL A 135 -1.46 16.06 -8.43
C VAL A 135 -0.13 16.78 -8.25
N PRO A 136 0.16 17.31 -7.04
CA PRO A 136 1.39 18.06 -6.79
C PRO A 136 2.66 17.31 -7.13
N GLN A 137 2.72 16.03 -6.76
CA GLN A 137 3.88 15.18 -7.05
C GLN A 137 3.47 13.81 -7.56
N MET A 138 4.24 13.26 -8.48
CA MET A 138 4.07 11.94 -9.07
C MET A 138 5.41 11.31 -9.38
N ALA A 139 5.54 10.00 -9.13
CA ALA A 139 6.69 9.19 -9.51
C ALA A 139 6.24 7.89 -10.19
N VAL A 140 7.03 7.43 -11.13
CA VAL A 140 6.89 6.10 -11.75
C VAL A 140 8.21 5.38 -11.61
N ARG A 141 8.17 4.24 -10.92
CA ARG A 141 9.35 3.40 -10.68
C ARG A 141 9.02 1.93 -10.86
N ASP A 142 9.73 1.25 -11.74
CA ASP A 142 9.60 -0.20 -11.97
C ASP A 142 8.13 -0.65 -12.16
N GLY A 143 7.32 0.16 -12.86
CA GLY A 143 5.89 -0.08 -13.06
C GLY A 143 4.98 0.45 -11.94
N LEU A 144 5.50 0.77 -10.77
CA LEU A 144 4.73 1.36 -9.67
C LEU A 144 4.51 2.86 -9.92
N ILE A 145 3.26 3.31 -9.84
CA ILE A 145 2.88 4.72 -9.94
C ILE A 145 2.50 5.19 -8.55
N PHE A 146 3.23 6.16 -8.02
CA PHE A 146 2.95 6.81 -6.75
C PHE A 146 2.67 8.30 -6.96
N ALA A 147 1.88 8.88 -6.06
CA ALA A 147 1.62 10.32 -6.01
C ALA A 147 1.53 10.81 -4.57
N SER A 148 1.82 12.10 -4.37
CA SER A 148 1.58 12.80 -3.11
C SER A 148 0.71 14.03 -3.35
N LEU A 149 -0.14 14.35 -2.39
CA LEU A 149 -0.98 15.55 -2.39
C LEU A 149 -0.25 16.76 -1.80
N ASP A 150 0.88 16.55 -1.15
CA ASP A 150 1.71 17.60 -0.57
C ASP A 150 2.88 17.93 -1.51
N PRO A 151 2.98 19.19 -1.98
CA PRO A 151 4.09 19.61 -2.83
C PRO A 151 5.44 19.59 -2.12
N ASP A 152 5.47 19.60 -0.80
CA ASP A 152 6.68 19.64 0.01
C ASP A 152 7.18 18.24 0.42
N THR A 153 6.43 17.18 0.07
CA THR A 153 6.90 15.79 0.27
C THR A 153 8.21 15.58 -0.47
N PRO A 154 9.24 15.00 0.17
CA PRO A 154 10.52 14.73 -0.49
C PRO A 154 10.37 13.89 -1.75
N PRO A 155 11.29 14.00 -2.71
CA PRO A 155 11.30 13.18 -3.91
C PRO A 155 11.17 11.68 -3.57
N PHE A 156 10.45 10.91 -4.39
CA PHE A 156 10.12 9.51 -4.08
C PHE A 156 11.35 8.64 -3.82
N GLU A 157 12.46 8.89 -4.52
CA GLU A 157 13.71 8.15 -4.28
C GLU A 157 14.31 8.44 -2.90
N ASP A 158 14.25 9.68 -2.46
CA ASP A 158 14.69 10.07 -1.11
C ASP A 158 13.76 9.51 -0.04
N TYR A 159 12.45 9.47 -0.33
CA TYR A 159 11.44 8.87 0.54
C TYR A 159 11.68 7.36 0.71
N LEU A 160 12.01 6.64 -0.37
CA LEU A 160 12.37 5.23 -0.30
C LEU A 160 13.70 5.00 0.41
N GLY A 161 14.67 5.87 0.16
CA GLY A 161 16.01 5.74 0.74
C GLY A 161 16.58 4.32 0.59
N PRO A 162 17.04 3.68 1.71
CA PRO A 162 17.58 2.32 1.67
C PRO A 162 16.60 1.24 1.19
N ALA A 163 15.27 1.50 1.24
CA ALA A 163 14.27 0.55 0.74
C ALA A 163 14.21 0.45 -0.79
N ALA A 164 14.88 1.34 -1.50
CA ALA A 164 14.84 1.36 -2.96
C ALA A 164 15.23 0.02 -3.60
N ALA A 165 16.15 -0.72 -2.97
CA ALA A 165 16.57 -2.06 -3.43
C ALA A 165 15.46 -3.10 -3.21
N ASP A 166 14.83 -3.10 -2.02
CA ASP A 166 13.72 -4.01 -1.72
C ASP A 166 12.48 -3.67 -2.56
N ALA A 167 12.24 -2.37 -2.82
CA ALA A 167 11.17 -1.92 -3.72
C ALA A 167 11.37 -2.42 -5.15
N ASN A 168 12.59 -2.38 -5.67
CA ASN A 168 12.92 -2.95 -6.97
C ASN A 168 12.70 -4.47 -7.01
N GLU A 169 13.09 -5.21 -5.96
CA GLU A 169 12.90 -6.66 -5.89
C GLU A 169 11.41 -7.05 -5.89
N VAL A 170 10.57 -6.30 -5.15
CA VAL A 170 9.12 -6.51 -5.12
C VAL A 170 8.44 -6.09 -6.42
N ALA A 171 8.93 -5.01 -7.06
CA ALA A 171 8.39 -4.50 -8.31
C ALA A 171 8.82 -5.31 -9.54
N THR A 172 9.85 -6.15 -9.40
CA THR A 172 10.36 -6.99 -10.48
C THR A 172 10.52 -8.43 -10.02
N TYR A 173 10.16 -9.38 -10.86
CA TYR A 173 10.40 -10.79 -10.54
C TYR A 173 11.84 -11.17 -10.91
N ASN A 174 12.77 -11.10 -9.95
CA ASN A 174 14.21 -11.32 -10.22
C ASN A 174 14.74 -10.48 -11.40
N GLY A 175 14.39 -9.18 -11.43
CA GLY A 175 14.74 -8.26 -12.52
C GLY A 175 13.88 -8.41 -13.79
N ARG A 176 12.78 -9.16 -13.75
CA ARG A 176 11.83 -9.30 -14.86
C ARG A 176 10.67 -8.34 -14.68
N GLU A 177 10.18 -7.79 -15.78
CA GLU A 177 8.99 -6.95 -15.78
C GLU A 177 7.77 -7.74 -15.30
N LEU A 178 7.03 -7.16 -14.36
CA LEU A 178 5.74 -7.65 -13.88
C LEU A 178 4.59 -6.93 -14.55
N VAL A 179 3.47 -7.64 -14.71
CA VAL A 179 2.19 -7.08 -15.16
C VAL A 179 1.08 -7.50 -14.21
N VAL A 180 0.07 -6.65 -14.09
CA VAL A 180 -1.14 -6.97 -13.35
C VAL A 180 -1.92 -8.04 -14.09
N LEU A 181 -2.15 -9.18 -13.43
CA LEU A 181 -2.97 -10.29 -13.93
C LEU A 181 -4.43 -10.15 -13.52
N GLY A 182 -4.68 -9.41 -12.44
CA GLY A 182 -6.00 -9.15 -11.93
C GLY A 182 -5.94 -8.41 -10.60
N ARG A 183 -7.09 -7.88 -10.19
CA ARG A 183 -7.24 -7.24 -8.90
C ARG A 183 -8.63 -7.49 -8.32
N TYR A 184 -8.71 -7.44 -7.00
CA TYR A 184 -9.98 -7.49 -6.28
C TYR A 184 -9.91 -6.63 -5.03
N ASP A 185 -11.06 -6.16 -4.60
CA ASP A 185 -11.20 -5.35 -3.40
C ASP A 185 -11.97 -6.13 -2.34
N PHE A 186 -11.60 -5.93 -1.09
CA PHE A 186 -12.41 -6.32 0.06
C PHE A 186 -12.33 -5.25 1.13
N SER A 187 -13.26 -5.25 2.07
CA SER A 187 -13.20 -4.38 3.25
C SER A 187 -13.35 -5.22 4.51
N TYR A 188 -12.76 -4.74 5.61
CA TYR A 188 -12.95 -5.32 6.93
C TYR A 188 -13.32 -4.23 7.96
N ASN A 189 -14.02 -4.63 9.02
CA ASN A 189 -14.41 -3.74 10.10
C ASN A 189 -13.30 -3.70 11.17
N GLY A 190 -12.24 -2.96 10.85
CA GLY A 190 -11.06 -2.77 11.67
C GLY A 190 -10.20 -1.61 11.19
N ASN A 191 -9.34 -1.15 12.08
CA ASN A 191 -8.42 -0.04 11.81
C ASN A 191 -7.37 -0.44 10.75
N TRP A 192 -6.96 0.51 9.90
CA TRP A 192 -6.06 0.29 8.78
C TRP A 192 -4.68 -0.24 9.20
N LYS A 193 -4.20 0.14 10.38
CA LYS A 193 -2.90 -0.28 10.91
C LYS A 193 -2.80 -1.80 11.13
N MET A 194 -3.92 -2.46 11.42
CA MET A 194 -3.95 -3.90 11.73
C MET A 194 -3.42 -4.79 10.61
N LEU A 195 -3.77 -4.51 9.35
CA LEU A 195 -3.25 -5.30 8.24
C LEU A 195 -1.78 -4.98 7.95
N PHE A 196 -1.36 -3.72 8.17
CA PHE A 196 0.05 -3.38 8.05
C PHE A 196 0.88 -4.15 9.09
N GLU A 197 0.49 -4.10 10.36
CA GLU A 197 1.13 -4.81 11.47
C GLU A 197 1.14 -6.33 11.24
N ASN A 198 0.01 -6.92 10.87
CA ASN A 198 -0.11 -8.34 10.58
C ASN A 198 0.83 -8.81 9.46
N THR A 199 1.04 -7.99 8.42
CA THR A 199 1.93 -8.35 7.31
C THR A 199 3.38 -8.55 7.77
N PHE A 200 3.78 -7.92 8.86
CA PHE A 200 5.13 -7.99 9.43
C PHE A 200 5.21 -8.78 10.75
N ASP A 201 4.12 -9.43 11.12
CA ASP A 201 4.05 -10.33 12.27
C ASP A 201 4.07 -11.80 11.80
N ASP A 202 5.26 -12.41 11.75
CA ASP A 202 5.37 -13.84 11.44
C ASP A 202 5.03 -14.73 12.65
N TYR A 203 4.89 -14.13 13.85
CA TYR A 203 4.56 -14.86 15.07
C TYR A 203 3.13 -15.44 15.04
N HIS A 204 2.14 -14.72 14.52
CA HIS A 204 0.75 -15.20 14.43
C HIS A 204 0.59 -16.36 13.46
N ALA A 205 1.40 -16.38 12.40
CA ALA A 205 1.17 -17.25 11.24
C ALA A 205 1.10 -18.74 11.61
N GLN A 206 1.97 -19.20 12.51
CA GLN A 206 2.00 -20.60 12.94
C GLN A 206 0.78 -21.01 13.80
N TYR A 207 0.11 -20.07 14.44
CA TYR A 207 -1.04 -20.33 15.30
C TYR A 207 -2.34 -20.10 14.56
N LEU A 208 -2.49 -18.93 13.96
CA LEU A 208 -3.71 -18.52 13.27
C LEU A 208 -3.98 -19.38 12.03
N HIS A 209 -2.94 -19.63 11.24
CA HIS A 209 -3.04 -20.39 9.99
C HIS A 209 -2.69 -21.88 10.14
N ALA A 210 -2.68 -22.41 11.36
CA ALA A 210 -2.30 -23.80 11.63
C ALA A 210 -3.08 -24.80 10.76
N GLY A 211 -4.39 -24.58 10.55
CA GLY A 211 -5.22 -25.43 9.70
C GLY A 211 -4.82 -25.39 8.23
N ALA A 212 -4.47 -24.21 7.70
CA ALA A 212 -4.02 -24.04 6.33
C ALA A 212 -2.67 -24.74 6.10
N TYR A 213 -1.76 -24.66 7.08
CA TYR A 213 -0.46 -25.30 7.01
C TYR A 213 -0.56 -26.83 7.12
N GLN A 214 -1.40 -27.36 8.00
CA GLN A 214 -1.64 -28.82 8.11
C GLN A 214 -2.15 -29.42 6.78
N LEU A 215 -3.03 -28.71 6.08
CA LEU A 215 -3.55 -29.15 4.78
C LEU A 215 -2.49 -29.16 3.67
N ARG A 216 -1.36 -28.48 3.87
CA ARG A 216 -0.19 -28.50 2.98
C ARG A 216 0.86 -29.55 3.39
N GLY A 217 0.60 -30.35 4.41
CA GLY A 217 1.53 -31.33 4.93
C GLY A 217 2.60 -30.76 5.88
N TYR A 218 2.46 -29.49 6.30
CA TYR A 218 3.33 -28.91 7.32
C TYR A 218 2.88 -29.37 8.71
N GLU A 219 3.80 -29.95 9.48
CA GLU A 219 3.52 -30.29 10.89
C GLU A 219 3.60 -29.02 11.76
N TYR A 220 2.57 -28.80 12.56
CA TYR A 220 2.52 -27.72 13.55
C TYR A 220 3.78 -27.71 14.44
N GLY A 221 4.43 -26.57 14.53
CA GLY A 221 5.63 -26.37 15.38
C GLY A 221 6.94 -26.89 14.83
N LYS A 222 6.95 -27.69 13.76
CA LYS A 222 8.20 -28.21 13.16
C LYS A 222 8.62 -27.46 11.90
N SER A 223 7.67 -26.95 11.13
CA SER A 223 7.94 -26.36 9.81
C SER A 223 8.37 -24.89 9.89
N TYR A 224 7.85 -24.14 10.84
CA TYR A 224 8.11 -22.70 10.94
C TYR A 224 9.36 -22.34 11.75
N GLY A 225 9.70 -23.13 12.77
CA GLY A 225 10.86 -22.89 13.64
C GLY A 225 12.19 -23.44 13.14
N GLY A 226 12.17 -24.38 12.19
CA GLY A 226 13.37 -25.10 11.77
C GLY A 226 13.83 -24.83 10.33
N GLN A 227 12.95 -24.31 9.46
CA GLN A 227 13.24 -24.13 8.04
C GLN A 227 13.32 -22.68 7.59
N LYS A 228 12.74 -21.74 8.32
CA LYS A 228 12.92 -20.31 8.04
C LYS A 228 14.19 -19.81 8.74
N LYS A 229 15.26 -19.72 7.99
CA LYS A 229 16.37 -18.82 8.34
C LYS A 229 15.95 -17.43 7.86
N GLY A 230 15.06 -16.77 8.63
CA GLY A 230 14.62 -15.43 8.34
C GLY A 230 15.56 -14.41 8.95
N GLU A 231 15.81 -13.38 8.21
CA GLU A 231 16.40 -12.15 8.69
C GLU A 231 15.29 -11.10 8.65
N ASN A 232 14.83 -10.63 9.81
CA ASN A 232 14.04 -9.42 9.89
C ASN A 232 14.96 -8.25 9.58
N HIS A 233 14.74 -7.60 8.47
CA HIS A 233 15.42 -6.36 8.15
C HIS A 233 14.48 -5.21 8.49
N THR A 234 14.68 -4.63 9.67
CA THR A 234 14.16 -3.29 9.93
C THR A 234 15.18 -2.33 9.34
N ARG A 235 14.82 -1.60 8.33
CA ARG A 235 15.65 -0.48 7.89
C ARG A 235 15.25 0.75 8.69
N ALA A 236 16.24 1.53 9.09
CA ALA A 236 15.99 2.79 9.78
C ALA A 236 15.03 3.65 8.94
N PRO A 237 14.04 4.29 9.56
CA PRO A 237 13.17 5.22 8.84
C PRO A 237 14.03 6.29 8.19
N THR A 238 13.75 6.59 6.93
CA THR A 238 14.33 7.78 6.30
C THR A 238 13.72 9.01 6.95
N ALA A 239 14.37 10.17 6.83
CA ALA A 239 13.88 11.44 7.41
C ALA A 239 12.43 11.77 6.99
N HIS A 240 11.90 11.12 5.95
CA HIS A 240 10.65 11.48 5.31
C HIS A 240 9.75 10.29 4.96
N GLY A 241 10.16 9.07 5.27
CA GLY A 241 9.36 7.88 4.96
C GLY A 241 9.84 6.67 5.74
N ILE A 242 8.96 5.69 5.86
CA ILE A 242 9.26 4.45 6.53
C ILE A 242 8.97 3.34 5.58
N HIS A 243 9.85 2.39 5.61
CA HIS A 243 9.59 1.11 5.05
C HIS A 243 9.94 0.04 6.07
N CYS A 244 9.21 -1.04 6.02
CA CYS A 244 9.45 -2.24 6.78
C CYS A 244 9.77 -3.35 5.80
N ALA A 245 10.66 -4.25 6.15
CA ALA A 245 10.90 -5.44 5.37
C ALA A 245 11.03 -6.65 6.29
N LEU A 246 10.34 -7.72 5.91
CA LEU A 246 10.51 -9.05 6.47
C LEU A 246 10.97 -9.96 5.34
N ALA A 247 12.18 -10.49 5.47
CA ALA A 247 12.72 -11.40 4.48
C ALA A 247 13.13 -12.72 5.12
N TRP A 248 12.95 -13.82 4.40
CA TRP A 248 13.42 -15.15 4.79
C TRP A 248 13.83 -15.95 3.56
N ILE A 249 14.68 -16.95 3.79
CA ILE A 249 15.17 -17.82 2.74
C ILE A 249 14.62 -19.22 2.98
N GLU A 250 13.96 -19.79 1.98
CA GLU A 250 13.58 -21.20 1.97
C GLU A 250 14.62 -21.99 1.19
N ASP A 251 15.04 -23.14 1.76
CA ASP A 251 15.85 -24.10 1.03
C ASP A 251 14.97 -24.84 0.00
N ALA A 252 15.42 -24.86 -1.23
CA ALA A 252 14.66 -25.37 -2.35
C ALA A 252 14.38 -26.88 -2.31
N GLU A 253 15.07 -27.65 -1.46
CA GLU A 253 14.81 -29.09 -1.28
C GLU A 253 13.39 -29.41 -0.80
N THR A 254 12.66 -28.40 -0.30
CA THR A 254 11.26 -28.54 0.15
C THR A 254 10.23 -28.17 -0.91
N LEU A 255 10.66 -27.63 -2.04
CA LEU A 255 9.78 -27.19 -3.12
C LEU A 255 10.03 -28.05 -4.36
N GLU A 256 9.04 -28.77 -4.82
CA GLU A 256 9.09 -29.74 -5.97
C GLU A 256 9.71 -29.19 -7.27
N TYR A 257 10.14 -27.94 -7.34
CA TYR A 257 10.43 -27.25 -8.60
C TYR A 257 11.73 -26.46 -8.69
N GLN A 258 12.55 -26.32 -7.63
CA GLN A 258 13.72 -25.42 -7.70
C GLN A 258 14.94 -25.89 -6.90
N THR A 259 16.12 -25.67 -7.48
CA THR A 259 17.44 -26.03 -6.91
C THR A 259 18.17 -24.84 -6.28
N GLU A 260 17.52 -23.68 -6.11
CA GLU A 260 18.14 -22.44 -5.61
C GLU A 260 17.46 -21.94 -4.33
N ARG A 261 18.24 -21.26 -3.47
CA ARG A 261 17.70 -20.58 -2.30
C ARG A 261 16.78 -19.44 -2.75
N LEU A 262 15.55 -19.44 -2.25
CA LEU A 262 14.55 -18.44 -2.60
C LEU A 262 14.39 -17.44 -1.46
N ARG A 263 14.60 -16.18 -1.77
CA ARG A 263 14.32 -15.08 -0.84
C ARG A 263 12.87 -14.65 -0.97
N HIS A 264 12.10 -14.84 0.09
CA HIS A 264 10.78 -14.24 0.24
C HIS A 264 10.95 -12.83 0.81
N LEU A 265 10.08 -11.92 0.42
CA LEU A 265 10.15 -10.54 0.87
C LEU A 265 8.74 -9.98 1.08
N HIS A 266 8.50 -9.45 2.27
CA HIS A 266 7.39 -8.54 2.52
C HIS A 266 7.97 -7.14 2.67
N LEU A 267 7.51 -6.20 1.87
CA LEU A 267 7.89 -4.79 1.90
C LEU A 267 6.68 -3.94 2.23
N GLY A 268 6.81 -3.07 3.23
CA GLY A 268 5.87 -2.00 3.51
C GLY A 268 6.47 -0.65 3.13
N ILE A 269 5.83 0.09 2.24
CA ILE A 269 6.10 1.51 2.03
C ILE A 269 4.99 2.27 2.75
N PHE A 270 5.39 3.01 3.78
CA PHE A 270 4.46 3.75 4.62
C PHE A 270 3.68 4.80 3.80
N PRO A 271 2.38 5.01 4.06
CA PRO A 271 1.60 4.36 5.11
C PRO A 271 0.86 3.10 4.63
N SER A 272 0.66 2.89 3.32
CA SER A 272 -0.45 2.08 2.84
C SER A 272 -0.11 1.05 1.76
N PHE A 273 1.15 0.98 1.31
CA PHE A 273 1.57 0.01 0.30
C PHE A 273 2.26 -1.19 0.95
N LEU A 274 1.77 -2.37 0.66
CA LEU A 274 2.36 -3.64 1.06
C LEU A 274 2.66 -4.46 -0.20
N GLY A 275 3.93 -4.75 -0.42
CA GLY A 275 4.39 -5.60 -1.52
C GLY A 275 4.86 -6.95 -0.97
N LEU A 276 4.28 -8.05 -1.42
CA LEU A 276 4.63 -9.39 -0.99
C LEU A 276 5.16 -10.17 -2.18
N PHE A 277 6.39 -10.67 -2.04
CA PHE A 277 7.08 -11.47 -3.03
C PHE A 277 7.35 -12.87 -2.48
N HIS A 278 6.74 -13.88 -3.10
CA HIS A 278 6.84 -15.29 -2.72
C HIS A 278 7.28 -16.13 -3.93
N PRO A 279 8.57 -16.16 -4.26
CA PRO A 279 9.07 -16.81 -5.47
C PRO A 279 8.79 -18.33 -5.49
N GLY A 280 8.82 -19.01 -4.35
CA GLY A 280 8.50 -20.42 -4.24
C GLY A 280 7.05 -20.76 -4.58
N TRP A 281 6.16 -19.78 -4.53
CA TRP A 281 4.76 -19.91 -4.88
C TRP A 281 4.44 -19.23 -6.21
N ASP A 282 5.43 -18.56 -6.82
CA ASP A 282 5.23 -17.67 -7.97
C ASP A 282 4.15 -16.63 -7.75
N VAL A 283 4.08 -16.10 -6.56
CA VAL A 283 3.07 -15.10 -6.19
C VAL A 283 3.78 -13.80 -5.86
N THR A 284 3.44 -12.77 -6.60
CA THR A 284 3.70 -11.39 -6.23
C THR A 284 2.35 -10.70 -6.10
N ASN A 285 2.12 -10.05 -4.97
CA ASN A 285 0.92 -9.26 -4.80
C ASN A 285 1.21 -7.95 -4.09
N TYR A 286 0.42 -6.93 -4.44
CA TYR A 286 0.38 -5.68 -3.71
C TYR A 286 -0.96 -5.56 -3.00
N ARG A 287 -0.90 -5.07 -1.77
CA ARG A 287 -2.08 -4.72 -0.97
C ARG A 287 -2.04 -3.24 -0.68
N ILE A 288 -3.05 -2.53 -1.12
CA ILE A 288 -3.16 -1.09 -0.92
C ILE A 288 -4.23 -0.84 0.14
N LEU A 289 -3.81 -0.29 1.26
CA LEU A 289 -4.72 0.03 2.36
C LEU A 289 -5.39 1.37 2.10
N ARG A 290 -6.70 1.40 2.21
CA ARG A 290 -7.52 2.61 2.13
C ARG A 290 -8.39 2.72 3.37
N PRO A 291 -8.00 3.55 4.33
CA PRO A 291 -8.82 3.84 5.48
C PRO A 291 -10.12 4.53 5.04
N GLU A 292 -11.26 3.97 5.42
CA GLU A 292 -12.59 4.56 5.18
C GLU A 292 -13.16 5.19 6.46
N ALA A 293 -12.80 4.64 7.61
CA ALA A 293 -13.13 5.15 8.94
C ALA A 293 -12.14 4.59 9.97
N VAL A 294 -12.21 5.08 11.20
CA VAL A 294 -11.35 4.59 12.31
C VAL A 294 -11.44 3.07 12.51
N ASP A 295 -12.56 2.47 12.16
CA ASP A 295 -12.83 1.03 12.30
C ASP A 295 -13.29 0.36 11.01
N ARG A 296 -12.93 0.94 9.87
CA ARG A 296 -13.23 0.36 8.57
C ARG A 296 -12.12 0.64 7.58
N THR A 297 -11.64 -0.42 6.95
CA THR A 297 -10.55 -0.38 5.97
C THR A 297 -10.95 -1.13 4.71
N LYS A 298 -10.77 -0.49 3.56
CA LYS A 298 -10.81 -1.13 2.26
C LYS A 298 -9.39 -1.54 1.86
N VAL A 299 -9.25 -2.71 1.26
CA VAL A 299 -7.99 -3.24 0.74
C VAL A 299 -8.14 -3.55 -0.74
N ILE A 300 -7.26 -3.00 -1.55
CA ILE A 300 -7.17 -3.33 -2.98
C ILE A 300 -5.98 -4.28 -3.16
N ASN A 301 -6.25 -5.47 -3.67
CA ASN A 301 -5.22 -6.45 -3.97
C ASN A 301 -4.93 -6.49 -5.45
N TYR A 302 -3.65 -6.43 -5.80
CA TYR A 302 -3.12 -6.63 -7.13
C TYR A 302 -2.42 -7.98 -7.17
N VAL A 303 -2.77 -8.80 -8.14
CA VAL A 303 -2.08 -10.07 -8.45
C VAL A 303 -1.18 -9.82 -9.64
N LEU A 304 0.10 -10.06 -9.50
CA LEU A 304 1.09 -9.79 -10.52
C LEU A 304 1.79 -11.08 -10.98
N GLY A 305 2.25 -11.05 -12.20
CA GLY A 305 3.07 -12.11 -12.77
C GLY A 305 4.01 -11.58 -13.86
N PRO A 306 5.00 -12.38 -14.28
CA PRO A 306 5.94 -11.98 -15.32
C PRO A 306 5.25 -11.56 -16.63
N ALA A 307 5.68 -10.46 -17.22
CA ALA A 307 5.11 -9.93 -18.47
C ALA A 307 5.16 -10.96 -19.62
N ASN A 308 6.20 -11.81 -19.64
CA ASN A 308 6.40 -12.85 -20.64
C ASN A 308 5.74 -14.20 -20.31
N ALA A 309 4.95 -14.28 -19.21
CA ALA A 309 4.20 -15.49 -18.88
C ALA A 309 3.12 -15.74 -19.93
N ASP A 310 3.00 -16.99 -20.40
CA ASP A 310 1.90 -17.44 -21.25
C ASP A 310 0.57 -17.51 -20.46
N GLU A 311 -0.53 -17.73 -21.18
CA GLU A 311 -1.87 -17.74 -20.59
C GLU A 311 -2.03 -18.82 -19.51
N GLU A 312 -1.49 -20.01 -19.73
CA GLU A 312 -1.56 -21.12 -18.77
C GLU A 312 -0.81 -20.75 -17.48
N ARG A 313 0.37 -20.14 -17.60
CA ARG A 313 1.15 -19.70 -16.45
C ARG A 313 0.46 -18.56 -15.68
N ARG A 314 -0.11 -17.58 -16.37
CA ARG A 314 -0.90 -16.51 -15.77
C ARG A 314 -2.07 -17.07 -14.97
N LYS A 315 -2.79 -18.04 -15.54
CA LYS A 315 -3.89 -18.73 -14.87
C LYS A 315 -3.41 -19.45 -13.60
N GLN A 316 -2.33 -20.20 -13.67
CA GLN A 316 -1.75 -20.92 -12.52
C GLN A 316 -1.36 -19.95 -11.38
N ILE A 317 -0.76 -18.80 -11.70
CA ILE A 317 -0.42 -17.77 -10.72
C ILE A 317 -1.70 -17.23 -10.06
N ALA A 318 -2.71 -16.89 -10.85
CA ALA A 318 -3.98 -16.37 -10.33
C ALA A 318 -4.70 -17.39 -9.45
N GLU A 319 -4.72 -18.67 -9.83
CA GLU A 319 -5.32 -19.75 -9.04
C GLU A 319 -4.59 -19.99 -7.72
N ARG A 320 -3.25 -20.00 -7.71
CA ARG A 320 -2.43 -20.11 -6.49
C ARG A 320 -2.67 -18.96 -5.54
N PHE A 321 -2.72 -17.74 -6.09
CA PHE A 321 -3.02 -16.57 -5.29
C PHE A 321 -4.43 -16.65 -4.68
N HIS A 322 -5.43 -16.96 -5.51
CA HIS A 322 -6.81 -17.11 -5.06
C HIS A 322 -6.95 -18.16 -3.94
N TYR A 323 -6.26 -19.28 -4.07
CA TYR A 323 -6.26 -20.34 -3.06
C TYR A 323 -5.67 -19.90 -1.72
N SER A 324 -4.65 -19.04 -1.73
CA SER A 324 -3.95 -18.61 -0.52
C SER A 324 -4.55 -17.34 0.07
N TYR A 325 -4.65 -16.29 -0.72
CA TYR A 325 -4.95 -14.92 -0.28
C TYR A 325 -6.22 -14.34 -0.91
N GLY A 326 -6.84 -15.05 -1.85
CA GLY A 326 -8.07 -14.60 -2.49
C GLY A 326 -9.26 -14.50 -1.54
N PRO A 327 -10.42 -13.99 -1.99
CA PRO A 327 -11.61 -13.78 -1.14
C PRO A 327 -12.12 -15.04 -0.43
N GLY A 328 -11.86 -16.22 -1.00
CA GLY A 328 -12.13 -17.53 -0.38
C GLY A 328 -10.86 -18.25 0.07
N GLY A 329 -9.73 -17.54 0.12
CA GLY A 329 -8.43 -18.12 0.42
C GLY A 329 -8.28 -18.54 1.87
N ARG A 330 -7.42 -19.52 2.11
CA ARG A 330 -7.27 -20.19 3.41
C ARG A 330 -6.49 -19.37 4.44
N ILE A 331 -5.77 -18.33 4.02
CA ILE A 331 -4.94 -17.48 4.88
C ILE A 331 -5.66 -16.15 5.13
N GLY A 332 -6.03 -15.43 4.09
CA GLY A 332 -6.54 -14.07 4.21
C GLY A 332 -7.86 -13.95 5.00
N LEU A 333 -8.72 -14.98 5.00
CA LEU A 333 -9.96 -14.94 5.78
C LEU A 333 -9.73 -15.03 7.28
N ASP A 334 -8.72 -15.80 7.72
CA ASP A 334 -8.38 -15.91 9.14
C ASP A 334 -7.91 -14.55 9.66
N ASP A 335 -7.06 -13.84 8.90
CA ASP A 335 -6.56 -12.51 9.24
C ASP A 335 -7.70 -11.50 9.39
N VAL A 336 -8.55 -11.41 8.37
CA VAL A 336 -9.71 -10.48 8.38
C VAL A 336 -10.58 -10.70 9.61
N ARG A 337 -10.81 -11.96 9.98
CA ARG A 337 -11.61 -12.30 11.15
C ARG A 337 -10.96 -11.82 12.44
N VAL A 338 -9.66 -11.96 12.56
CA VAL A 338 -8.90 -11.49 13.73
C VAL A 338 -8.91 -9.97 13.82
N PHE A 339 -8.77 -9.23 12.71
CA PHE A 339 -8.87 -7.76 12.73
C PHE A 339 -10.22 -7.28 13.29
N GLU A 340 -11.32 -7.91 12.92
CA GLU A 340 -12.63 -7.59 13.49
C GLU A 340 -12.73 -7.90 14.99
N TYR A 341 -12.08 -8.96 15.46
CA TYR A 341 -12.02 -9.28 16.89
C TYR A 341 -11.12 -8.28 17.65
N LEU A 342 -9.97 -7.90 17.08
CA LEU A 342 -9.08 -6.89 17.64
C LEU A 342 -9.81 -5.55 17.79
N GLN A 343 -10.50 -5.09 16.73
CA GLN A 343 -11.25 -3.84 16.78
C GLN A 343 -12.34 -3.85 17.88
N LYS A 344 -13.03 -4.97 18.06
CA LYS A 344 -14.02 -5.12 19.14
C LYS A 344 -13.37 -5.14 20.51
N GLY A 345 -12.26 -5.87 20.67
CA GLY A 345 -11.52 -5.99 21.93
C GLY A 345 -10.92 -4.66 22.37
N LEU A 346 -10.35 -3.91 21.43
CA LEU A 346 -9.76 -2.60 21.71
C LEU A 346 -10.78 -1.54 22.16
N LYS A 347 -12.06 -1.69 21.85
CA LYS A 347 -13.14 -0.82 22.33
C LYS A 347 -13.58 -1.12 23.78
N ALA A 348 -13.07 -2.17 24.43
CA ALA A 348 -13.43 -2.48 25.81
C ALA A 348 -12.93 -1.38 26.76
N LYS A 349 -13.76 -0.99 27.75
CA LYS A 349 -13.43 0.10 28.71
C LYS A 349 -12.26 -0.25 29.64
N ILE A 350 -12.05 -1.53 29.89
CA ILE A 350 -10.97 -2.05 30.73
C ILE A 350 -10.05 -2.87 29.83
N GLY A 351 -8.79 -2.50 29.76
CA GLY A 351 -7.78 -3.19 28.99
C GLY A 351 -6.48 -2.37 28.99
N GLY A 352 -5.40 -3.06 28.76
CA GLY A 352 -4.08 -2.43 28.63
C GLY A 352 -3.83 -1.86 27.23
N ASP A 353 -2.66 -1.29 27.07
CA ASP A 353 -2.12 -0.87 25.80
C ASP A 353 -1.76 -2.09 24.92
N VAL A 354 -1.56 -1.86 23.64
CA VAL A 354 -1.07 -2.88 22.70
C VAL A 354 0.44 -3.02 22.85
N LEU A 355 0.95 -4.26 22.80
CA LEU A 355 2.36 -4.54 23.05
C LEU A 355 3.04 -5.08 21.78
N PHE A 356 4.13 -4.44 21.37
CA PHE A 356 5.05 -4.86 20.32
C PHE A 356 6.46 -5.01 20.89
N THR A 357 6.62 -5.88 21.89
CA THR A 357 7.82 -5.99 22.71
C THR A 357 8.66 -7.25 22.40
N ARG A 358 8.24 -8.08 21.44
CA ARG A 358 9.03 -9.25 21.06
C ARG A 358 10.33 -8.80 20.36
N GLY A 359 11.45 -9.40 20.78
CA GLY A 359 12.76 -9.02 20.27
C GLY A 359 13.20 -7.61 20.67
N LEU A 360 12.68 -7.05 21.77
CA LEU A 360 13.09 -5.73 22.26
C LEU A 360 14.53 -5.71 22.78
N ASP A 361 15.00 -6.86 23.30
CA ASP A 361 16.37 -7.02 23.84
C ASP A 361 17.40 -7.43 22.77
N VAL A 362 16.97 -7.52 21.49
CA VAL A 362 17.86 -7.82 20.37
C VAL A 362 18.47 -6.52 19.88
N ASP A 363 19.79 -6.41 20.04
CA ASP A 363 20.55 -5.26 19.55
C ASP A 363 20.63 -5.22 18.01
N GLY A 364 20.45 -4.05 17.43
CA GLY A 364 20.64 -3.82 16.00
C GLY A 364 19.34 -3.88 15.15
N PRO A 365 19.47 -3.63 13.85
CA PRO A 365 18.33 -3.50 12.95
C PRO A 365 17.78 -4.86 12.46
N VAL A 366 18.37 -5.97 12.87
CA VAL A 366 18.03 -7.31 12.41
C VAL A 366 17.61 -8.16 13.60
N GLY A 367 16.39 -8.72 13.53
CA GLY A 367 15.82 -9.61 14.52
C GLY A 367 15.45 -10.97 13.92
N GLY A 368 14.92 -11.87 14.75
CA GLY A 368 14.34 -13.12 14.29
C GLY A 368 13.01 -12.93 13.56
N PRO A 369 12.53 -13.92 12.79
CA PRO A 369 11.29 -13.81 12.03
C PRO A 369 10.04 -13.52 12.86
N ALA A 370 10.05 -13.88 14.13
CA ALA A 370 8.96 -13.65 15.07
C ALA A 370 9.16 -12.41 15.96
N ASP A 371 10.20 -11.61 15.71
CA ASP A 371 10.43 -10.36 16.42
C ASP A 371 9.62 -9.23 15.76
N GLU A 372 9.21 -8.26 16.57
CA GLU A 372 8.30 -7.20 16.12
C GLU A 372 9.04 -5.91 15.71
N HIS A 373 10.31 -6.02 15.31
CA HIS A 373 11.11 -4.88 14.84
C HIS A 373 10.44 -4.10 13.69
N PRO A 374 9.93 -4.76 12.63
CA PRO A 374 9.29 -4.04 11.53
C PRO A 374 8.02 -3.28 11.97
N ILE A 375 7.28 -3.85 12.92
CA ILE A 375 6.08 -3.20 13.47
C ILE A 375 6.48 -1.96 14.27
N ARG A 376 7.56 -2.03 15.07
CA ARG A 376 8.08 -0.86 15.79
C ARG A 376 8.58 0.23 14.84
N ALA A 377 9.19 -0.15 13.72
CA ALA A 377 9.57 0.81 12.67
C ALA A 377 8.35 1.52 12.07
N PHE A 378 7.27 0.79 11.79
CA PHE A 378 5.99 1.36 11.36
C PHE A 378 5.49 2.42 12.37
N TRP A 379 5.46 2.09 13.65
CA TRP A 379 5.03 3.03 14.70
C TRP A 379 5.96 4.22 14.89
N SER A 380 7.24 4.03 14.62
CA SER A 380 8.21 5.13 14.62
C SER A 380 7.84 6.17 13.56
N GLY A 381 7.47 5.73 12.38
CA GLY A 381 7.04 6.67 11.37
C GLY A 381 5.66 7.24 11.55
N TRP A 382 4.76 6.45 12.07
CA TRP A 382 3.49 7.01 12.48
C TRP A 382 3.70 8.23 13.41
N ARG A 383 4.60 8.09 14.40
CA ARG A 383 4.96 9.21 15.28
C ARG A 383 5.55 10.40 14.54
N GLN A 384 6.47 10.13 13.60
CA GLN A 384 7.13 11.18 12.83
C GLN A 384 6.12 12.05 12.09
N PHE A 385 5.14 11.44 11.43
CA PHE A 385 4.10 12.17 10.72
C PHE A 385 3.08 12.83 11.64
N MET A 386 2.80 12.26 12.81
CA MET A 386 1.78 12.75 13.72
C MET A 386 2.27 13.86 14.68
N GLN A 387 3.58 14.02 14.87
CA GLN A 387 4.17 14.94 15.85
C GLN A 387 4.79 16.16 15.17
N ASP A 388 4.28 16.75 14.17
CA ASP A 388 4.70 18.03 13.51
C ASP A 388 6.20 18.44 13.57
N ASP A 389 7.08 17.72 14.24
CA ASP A 389 8.52 17.93 14.35
C ASP A 389 9.26 17.13 13.25
N VAL A 390 9.08 17.55 12.00
CA VAL A 390 9.77 16.98 10.83
C VAL A 390 11.30 17.21 10.87
N ASP A 391 11.79 18.03 11.79
CA ASP A 391 13.20 18.43 11.89
C ASP A 391 14.06 17.61 12.87
N GLN A 392 13.51 16.63 13.57
CA GLN A 392 14.36 15.71 14.34
C GLN A 392 14.61 14.44 13.53
N PRO A 393 15.85 14.19 13.12
CA PRO A 393 16.22 12.88 12.61
C PRO A 393 15.86 11.87 13.69
N LEU A 394 15.22 10.77 13.31
CA LEU A 394 15.06 9.62 14.20
C LEU A 394 16.46 9.13 14.55
N VAL A 395 17.00 9.73 15.61
CA VAL A 395 18.30 9.40 16.13
C VAL A 395 18.21 8.02 16.75
N ASP A 396 18.99 7.15 16.15
CA ASP A 396 19.65 6.01 16.76
C ASP A 396 18.81 4.98 17.55
N ALA A 397 18.42 3.96 16.80
CA ALA A 397 18.44 2.62 17.37
C ALA A 397 19.88 2.02 17.21
N ALA A 398 20.92 2.89 17.35
CA ALA A 398 22.32 2.47 17.34
C ALA A 398 23.16 3.44 18.21
N GLU A 399 23.02 3.36 19.51
CA GLU A 399 24.03 3.50 20.55
C GLU A 399 23.81 2.42 21.60
#